data_a63fd7fae898b60bfaad9db3ad5d908f
#
_entry.id   a63fd7fae898b60bfaad9db3ad5d908f
#
_cell.length_a   1.000
_cell.length_b   1.000
_cell.length_c   1.000
_cell.angle_alpha   90.00
_cell.angle_beta   90.00
_cell.angle_gamma   90.00
#
_symmetry.space_group_name_H-M   'P 1'
#
loop_
_entity.id
_entity.type
_entity.pdbx_description
1 polymer ?
#
loop_
_entity_poly.entity_id
_entity_poly.type
_entity_poly.pdbx_seq_one_letter_code
_entity_poly.pdbx_strand_id
1 'polypeptide(L)' 'SQFEYIVLLCKQNNFSIKKVQFVYDNINACASIVLVYAIKNGKYGMKILEPFILYDKNGKKTVQYEKLFFER' A
#
# COMPACT_ATOMS: atom_id res chain seq x y z
N SER A 1 -15.28 -1.40 -1.26
CA SER A 1 -14.17 -0.54 -1.64
C SER A 1 -13.45 -1.12 -2.85
N GLN A 2 -12.64 -0.31 -3.49
CA GLN A 2 -11.88 -0.76 -4.67
C GLN A 2 -10.86 -1.84 -4.33
N PHE A 3 -10.40 -1.89 -3.09
CA PHE A 3 -9.46 -2.91 -2.67
C PHE A 3 -10.05 -4.32 -2.77
N GLU A 4 -11.30 -4.48 -2.35
CA GLU A 4 -11.99 -5.77 -2.48
C GLU A 4 -12.07 -6.22 -3.93
N TYR A 5 -12.34 -5.30 -4.82
CA TYR A 5 -12.41 -5.57 -6.25
C TYR A 5 -11.07 -6.02 -6.81
N ILE A 6 -9.99 -5.35 -6.40
CA ILE A 6 -8.63 -5.71 -6.83
C ILE A 6 -8.27 -7.11 -6.35
N VAL A 7 -8.60 -7.45 -5.11
CA VAL A 7 -8.36 -8.78 -4.57
C VAL A 7 -9.08 -9.83 -5.39
N LEU A 8 -10.35 -9.57 -5.72
CA LEU A 8 -11.16 -10.50 -6.51
C LEU A 8 -10.57 -10.67 -7.92
N LEU A 9 -10.19 -9.58 -8.57
CA LEU A 9 -9.57 -9.63 -9.90
C LEU A 9 -8.28 -10.43 -9.90
N CYS A 10 -7.44 -10.23 -8.91
CA CYS A 10 -6.19 -10.98 -8.78
C CYS A 10 -6.46 -12.48 -8.67
N LYS A 11 -7.42 -12.85 -7.83
CA LYS A 11 -7.78 -14.24 -7.63
C LYS A 11 -8.32 -14.87 -8.91
N GLN A 12 -9.19 -14.16 -9.62
CA GLN A 12 -9.79 -14.65 -10.87
C GLN A 12 -8.79 -14.83 -11.99
N ASN A 13 -7.68 -14.07 -11.95
CA ASN A 13 -6.67 -14.10 -13.00
C ASN A 13 -5.38 -14.80 -12.56
N ASN A 14 -5.44 -15.57 -11.48
CA ASN A 14 -4.31 -16.36 -10.97
C ASN A 14 -3.11 -15.52 -10.52
N PHE A 15 -3.39 -14.33 -10.01
CA PHE A 15 -2.38 -13.51 -9.33
C PHE A 15 -2.46 -13.72 -7.84
N SER A 16 -1.32 -13.84 -7.19
CA SER A 16 -1.22 -13.89 -5.73
C SER A 16 -0.70 -12.55 -5.23
N ILE A 17 -1.45 -11.92 -4.33
CA ILE A 17 -1.02 -10.68 -3.72
C ILE A 17 0.06 -11.01 -2.69
N LYS A 18 1.24 -10.41 -2.85
CA LYS A 18 2.39 -10.68 -2.00
C LYS A 18 2.62 -9.58 -0.96
N LYS A 19 2.34 -8.35 -1.31
CA LYS A 19 2.53 -7.21 -0.40
C LYS A 19 1.40 -6.23 -0.57
N VAL A 20 0.97 -5.65 0.54
CA VAL A 20 -0.04 -4.59 0.56
C VAL A 20 0.48 -3.49 1.48
N GLN A 21 0.36 -2.26 1.04
CA GLN A 21 0.71 -1.11 1.86
C GLN A 21 -0.39 -0.06 1.76
N PHE A 22 -0.88 0.38 2.90
CA PHE A 22 -1.89 1.43 2.98
C PHE A 22 -1.20 2.77 3.16
N VAL A 23 -1.60 3.74 2.35
CA VAL A 23 -1.03 5.10 2.36
C VAL A 23 -2.06 6.04 2.97
N TYR A 24 -1.63 6.82 3.95
CA TYR A 24 -2.46 7.78 4.68
C TYR A 24 -1.91 9.18 4.48
N ASP A 25 -2.80 10.15 4.34
CA ASP A 25 -2.36 11.56 4.31
C ASP A 25 -1.74 11.96 5.64
N ASN A 26 -2.37 11.57 6.74
CA ASN A 26 -1.85 11.78 8.08
C ASN A 26 -2.36 10.68 9.01
N ILE A 27 -1.84 10.63 10.22
CA ILE A 27 -2.12 9.55 11.16
C ILE A 27 -3.60 9.46 11.58
N ASN A 28 -4.35 10.55 11.45
CA ASN A 28 -5.76 10.58 11.83
C ASN A 28 -6.71 10.41 10.65
N ALA A 29 -6.19 10.25 9.45
CA ALA A 29 -6.99 10.10 8.24
C ALA A 29 -7.26 8.63 7.95
N CYS A 30 -8.25 8.36 7.10
CA CYS A 30 -8.43 7.04 6.53
C CYS A 30 -7.39 6.84 5.42
N ALA A 31 -7.09 5.59 5.11
CA ALA A 31 -6.18 5.29 4.02
C ALA A 31 -6.72 5.86 2.71
N SER A 32 -5.92 6.63 2.00
CA SER A 32 -6.30 7.26 0.74
C SER A 32 -5.92 6.41 -0.47
N ILE A 33 -4.84 5.65 -0.35
CA ILE A 33 -4.31 4.82 -1.44
C ILE A 33 -3.91 3.47 -0.87
N VAL A 34 -4.07 2.43 -1.69
CA VAL A 34 -3.60 1.09 -1.36
C VAL A 34 -2.63 0.68 -2.47
N LEU A 35 -1.40 0.34 -2.08
CA LEU A 35 -0.40 -0.18 -3.00
C LEU A 35 -0.41 -1.70 -2.90
N VAL A 36 -0.52 -2.37 -4.04
CA VAL A 36 -0.62 -3.82 -4.10
C VAL A 36 0.47 -4.36 -5.02
N TYR A 37 1.24 -5.31 -4.52
CA TYR A 37 2.20 -6.05 -5.31
C TYR A 37 1.71 -7.49 -5.46
N ALA A 38 1.53 -7.93 -6.71
CA ALA A 38 1.01 -9.26 -7.00
C ALA A 38 1.89 -9.98 -8.00
N ILE A 39 1.96 -11.30 -7.90
CA ILE A 39 2.75 -12.16 -8.79
C ILE A 39 1.80 -13.15 -9.45
N LYS A 40 1.94 -13.32 -10.77
CA LYS A 40 1.12 -14.28 -11.49
C LYS A 40 1.56 -15.70 -11.14
N ASN A 41 0.57 -16.55 -10.87
CA ASN A 41 0.78 -17.95 -10.48
C ASN A 41 1.64 -18.11 -9.23
N GLY A 42 1.67 -17.08 -8.37
CA GLY A 42 2.42 -17.15 -7.11
C GLY A 42 1.74 -18.03 -6.08
N LYS A 43 2.51 -18.44 -5.08
CA LYS A 43 1.98 -19.18 -3.94
C LYS A 43 1.32 -18.23 -2.96
N TYR A 44 0.46 -18.76 -2.10
CA TYR A 44 -0.16 -17.95 -1.05
C TYR A 44 0.88 -17.41 -0.08
N GLY A 45 0.55 -16.30 0.53
CA GLY A 45 1.39 -15.64 1.50
C GLY A 45 1.43 -14.15 1.23
N MET A 46 0.61 -13.39 1.97
CA MET A 46 0.51 -11.94 1.81
C MET A 46 1.12 -11.26 3.02
N LYS A 47 1.93 -10.24 2.77
CA LYS A 47 2.52 -9.42 3.83
C LYS A 47 1.91 -8.03 3.78
N ILE A 48 1.38 -7.57 4.91
CA ILE A 48 0.89 -6.20 5.04
C ILE A 48 2.05 -5.38 5.60
N LEU A 49 2.48 -4.39 4.84
CA LEU A 49 3.62 -3.56 5.21
C LEU A 49 3.19 -2.47 6.18
N GLU A 50 4.17 -1.80 6.79
CA GLU A 50 3.93 -0.67 7.67
C GLU A 50 3.09 0.39 6.96
N PRO A 51 2.20 1.08 7.69
CA PRO A 51 1.45 2.18 7.10
C PRO A 51 2.40 3.24 6.55
N PHE A 52 2.12 3.74 5.36
CA PHE A 52 2.88 4.83 4.77
C PHE A 52 2.14 6.13 5.05
N ILE A 53 2.74 7.00 5.86
CA ILE A 53 2.12 8.26 6.27
C ILE A 53 2.85 9.40 5.56
N LEU A 54 2.09 10.24 4.83
CA LEU A 54 2.67 11.29 4.00
C LEU A 54 3.05 12.52 4.81
N TYR A 55 2.17 12.97 5.71
CA TYR A 55 2.36 14.22 6.45
C TYR A 55 2.22 14.00 7.95
N ASP A 56 3.03 14.72 8.72
CA ASP A 56 2.91 14.70 10.18
C ASP A 56 1.76 15.61 10.64
N LYS A 57 1.55 15.69 11.96
CA LYS A 57 0.45 16.50 12.50
C LYS A 57 0.62 18.00 12.30
N ASN A 58 1.80 18.45 11.88
CA ASN A 58 2.06 19.84 11.56
C ASN A 58 1.96 20.13 10.07
N GLY A 59 1.53 19.14 9.27
CA GLY A 59 1.40 19.27 7.84
C GLY A 59 2.70 19.18 7.07
N LYS A 60 3.78 18.76 7.70
CA LYS A 60 5.08 18.60 7.03
C LYS A 60 5.24 17.17 6.55
N LYS A 61 6.00 16.99 5.48
CA LYS A 61 6.32 15.67 4.97
C LYS A 61 7.04 14.85 6.03
N THR A 62 6.62 13.59 6.16
CA THR A 62 7.31 12.65 7.06
C THR A 62 8.67 12.29 6.46
N VAL A 63 9.56 11.78 7.30
CA VAL A 63 10.85 11.25 6.84
C VAL A 63 10.62 10.15 5.80
N GLN A 64 9.63 9.32 6.03
CA GLN A 64 9.24 8.25 5.13
C GLN A 64 8.88 8.78 3.73
N TYR A 65 8.13 9.86 3.66
CA TYR A 65 7.75 10.48 2.39
C TYR A 65 8.95 11.15 1.71
N GLU A 66 9.78 11.84 2.47
CA GLU A 66 10.96 12.49 1.92
C GLU A 66 11.93 11.49 1.30
N LYS A 67 12.09 10.32 1.89
CA LYS A 67 12.97 9.27 1.35
C LYS A 67 12.60 8.84 -0.05
N LEU A 68 11.32 8.92 -0.42
CA LEU A 68 10.90 8.56 -1.78
C LEU A 68 11.57 9.43 -2.84
N PHE A 69 11.92 10.67 -2.50
CA PHE A 69 12.52 11.59 -3.45
C PHE A 69 14.04 11.46 -3.54
N PHE A 70 14.67 10.89 -2.53
CA PHE A 70 16.12 10.83 -2.44
C PHE A 70 16.71 9.45 -2.67
N GLU A 71 15.92 8.39 -2.52
CA GLU A 71 16.37 7.01 -2.68
C GLU A 71 15.93 6.40 -4.00
N ARG A 72 16.32 7.01 -5.08
CA ARG A 72 16.02 6.46 -6.40
C ARG A 72 17.19 5.69 -6.98
#